data_6580eaf25e534a2eba16a9865edfa41b
#
_entry.id   6580eaf25e534a2eba16a9865edfa41b
#
_cell.length_a   1.000
_cell.length_b   1.000
_cell.length_c   1.000
_cell.angle_alpha   90.00
_cell.angle_beta   90.00
_cell.angle_gamma   90.00
#
_symmetry.space_group_name_H-M   'P 1'
#
loop_
_entity.id
_entity.type
_entity.pdbx_description
1 polymer ?
#
loop_
_entity_poly.entity_id
_entity_poly.type
_entity_poly.pdbx_seq_one_letter_code
_entity_poly.pdbx_strand_id
1 'polypeptide(L)'
;WRLDVVHMLGEGGGARNNLQHIAGITQAAKQAQPEAFVFGEHFGDARQWLQADAEDSAMNYRGFTFPIWGFLANTDISYDPQKIDAQTCMAWMDNYRAGLSHQQQLRMFNQLDSHDTARFKSLLGKDVARLPLAVVWLFSWPGVPCIYYGDEVGVDGNNDPFCRKPFPWDPALQDTQLLALYQRMAKLRKAHQALRYGGCQVIYAEDNVVVFVRVYKQQRVLVAINRGEACEVVIEDSPLLNVAGWTLQEGAGAFQDGVLTLPAISANVWSGR
;
A
#
# COMPACT_ATOMS: atom_id res chain seq x y z
N TRP A 1 19.36 -0.66 -5.25
CA TRP A 1 19.51 0.62 -5.97
C TRP A 1 18.14 1.21 -6.27
N ARG A 2 17.88 2.45 -5.88
CA ARG A 2 16.72 3.23 -6.32
C ARG A 2 17.20 4.19 -7.41
N LEU A 3 16.63 4.08 -8.60
CA LEU A 3 16.92 4.95 -9.72
C LEU A 3 15.95 6.14 -9.69
N ASP A 4 16.53 7.33 -9.66
CA ASP A 4 15.79 8.59 -9.65
C ASP A 4 15.25 8.92 -11.04
N VAL A 5 14.03 9.43 -11.12
CA VAL A 5 13.36 9.88 -12.36
C VAL A 5 13.62 8.92 -13.54
N VAL A 6 13.52 7.63 -13.27
CA VAL A 6 14.03 6.58 -14.17
C VAL A 6 13.42 6.64 -15.57
N HIS A 7 12.16 7.07 -15.70
CA HIS A 7 11.48 7.24 -16.98
C HIS A 7 12.11 8.33 -17.87
N MET A 8 13.01 9.16 -17.33
CA MET A 8 13.75 10.20 -18.08
C MET A 8 15.21 9.82 -18.38
N LEU A 9 15.66 8.63 -17.96
CA LEU A 9 17.02 8.14 -18.19
C LEU A 9 17.21 7.54 -19.59
N GLY A 10 16.72 8.22 -20.60
CA GLY A 10 16.84 7.81 -22.00
C GLY A 10 17.60 8.83 -22.84
N GLU A 11 17.55 8.67 -24.16
CA GLU A 11 18.23 9.52 -25.10
C GLU A 11 17.76 10.98 -25.00
N GLY A 12 18.70 11.90 -24.89
CA GLY A 12 18.41 13.32 -24.77
C GLY A 12 17.74 13.74 -23.46
N GLY A 13 17.82 12.92 -22.40
CA GLY A 13 17.18 13.21 -21.12
C GLY A 13 15.66 12.96 -21.11
N GLY A 14 15.16 12.17 -22.06
CA GLY A 14 13.75 11.77 -22.17
C GLY A 14 13.52 10.27 -21.99
N ALA A 15 12.34 9.81 -22.33
CA ALA A 15 11.96 8.38 -22.22
C ALA A 15 12.42 7.52 -23.40
N ARG A 16 12.96 8.13 -24.48
CA ARG A 16 13.33 7.41 -25.69
C ARG A 16 14.45 6.41 -25.42
N ASN A 17 14.22 5.14 -25.79
CA ASN A 17 15.15 4.02 -25.61
C ASN A 17 15.60 3.78 -24.15
N ASN A 18 14.91 4.37 -23.16
CA ASN A 18 15.34 4.25 -21.77
C ASN A 18 15.26 2.82 -21.25
N LEU A 19 14.35 1.99 -21.77
CA LEU A 19 14.21 0.59 -21.38
C LEU A 19 15.53 -0.18 -21.47
N GLN A 20 16.28 0.03 -22.59
CA GLN A 20 17.58 -0.63 -22.79
C GLN A 20 18.65 -0.09 -21.82
N HIS A 21 18.62 1.22 -21.52
CA HIS A 21 19.55 1.81 -20.56
C HIS A 21 19.31 1.28 -19.15
N ILE A 22 18.04 1.22 -18.73
CA ILE A 22 17.66 0.71 -17.42
C ILE A 22 18.01 -0.77 -17.29
N ALA A 23 17.69 -1.58 -18.30
CA ALA A 23 18.09 -3.00 -18.33
C ALA A 23 19.62 -3.17 -18.23
N GLY A 24 20.39 -2.31 -18.90
CA GLY A 24 21.86 -2.29 -18.80
C GLY A 24 22.36 -1.97 -17.39
N ILE A 25 21.74 -0.98 -16.71
CA ILE A 25 22.08 -0.63 -15.32
C ILE A 25 21.79 -1.82 -14.40
N THR A 26 20.60 -2.43 -14.53
CA THR A 26 20.20 -3.59 -13.73
C THR A 26 21.13 -4.78 -13.95
N GLN A 27 21.47 -5.05 -15.21
CA GLN A 27 22.42 -6.11 -15.55
C GLN A 27 23.80 -5.87 -14.93
N ALA A 28 24.33 -4.65 -15.05
CA ALA A 28 25.64 -4.30 -14.46
C ALA A 28 25.63 -4.43 -12.92
N ALA A 29 24.55 -4.00 -12.26
CA ALA A 29 24.41 -4.15 -10.82
C ALA A 29 24.40 -5.63 -10.41
N LYS A 30 23.67 -6.49 -11.15
CA LYS A 30 23.57 -7.93 -10.86
C LYS A 30 24.84 -8.70 -11.24
N GLN A 31 25.62 -8.24 -12.20
CA GLN A 31 26.95 -8.80 -12.49
C GLN A 31 27.93 -8.55 -11.34
N ALA A 32 27.86 -7.36 -10.74
CA ALA A 32 28.69 -7.03 -9.58
C ALA A 32 28.22 -7.71 -8.31
N GLN A 33 26.91 -7.81 -8.10
CA GLN A 33 26.28 -8.45 -6.95
C GLN A 33 24.98 -9.15 -7.41
N PRO A 34 24.94 -10.49 -7.53
CA PRO A 34 23.78 -11.21 -8.06
C PRO A 34 22.48 -10.95 -7.29
N GLU A 35 22.55 -10.68 -5.99
CA GLU A 35 21.41 -10.34 -5.13
C GLU A 35 21.05 -8.84 -5.17
N ALA A 36 21.67 -8.03 -6.03
CA ALA A 36 21.34 -6.62 -6.15
C ALA A 36 19.86 -6.46 -6.55
N PHE A 37 19.18 -5.59 -5.81
CA PHE A 37 17.79 -5.22 -6.07
C PHE A 37 17.74 -3.81 -6.66
N VAL A 38 17.18 -3.69 -7.87
CA VAL A 38 17.13 -2.44 -8.62
C VAL A 38 15.67 -2.07 -8.85
N PHE A 39 15.28 -0.87 -8.45
CA PHE A 39 13.94 -0.38 -8.65
C PHE A 39 13.94 1.11 -9.01
N GLY A 40 12.92 1.51 -9.73
CA GLY A 40 12.81 2.86 -10.26
C GLY A 40 11.73 3.70 -9.61
N GLU A 41 11.91 4.99 -9.72
CA GLU A 41 10.86 5.94 -9.46
C GLU A 41 10.05 6.17 -10.73
N HIS A 42 8.78 5.78 -10.66
CA HIS A 42 7.79 6.00 -11.70
C HIS A 42 6.52 6.57 -11.08
N PHE A 43 6.21 7.83 -11.33
CA PHE A 43 4.90 8.40 -10.98
C PHE A 43 3.78 7.85 -11.87
N GLY A 44 4.13 7.38 -13.07
CA GLY A 44 3.24 6.75 -14.03
C GLY A 44 3.18 5.24 -13.92
N ASP A 45 2.88 4.61 -15.04
CA ASP A 45 2.79 3.16 -15.17
C ASP A 45 4.16 2.53 -15.39
N ALA A 46 4.67 1.82 -14.40
CA ALA A 46 5.96 1.16 -14.44
C ALA A 46 5.94 -0.22 -15.10
N ARG A 47 4.76 -0.74 -15.49
CA ARG A 47 4.62 -2.15 -15.93
C ARG A 47 5.50 -2.51 -17.10
N GLN A 48 5.75 -1.58 -18.06
CA GLN A 48 6.59 -1.87 -19.21
C GLN A 48 8.05 -2.22 -18.83
N TRP A 49 8.61 -1.59 -17.79
CA TRP A 49 9.97 -1.89 -17.32
C TRP A 49 10.02 -3.17 -16.49
N LEU A 50 8.98 -3.44 -15.71
CA LEU A 50 8.85 -4.65 -14.92
C LEU A 50 8.62 -5.88 -15.80
N GLN A 51 7.76 -5.79 -16.82
CA GLN A 51 7.47 -6.89 -17.75
C GLN A 51 8.67 -7.23 -18.65
N ALA A 52 9.56 -6.27 -18.89
CA ALA A 52 10.78 -6.46 -19.67
C ALA A 52 11.99 -6.85 -18.81
N ASP A 53 11.79 -7.14 -17.52
CA ASP A 53 12.85 -7.44 -16.54
C ASP A 53 13.96 -6.36 -16.48
N ALA A 54 13.63 -5.13 -16.87
CA ALA A 54 14.55 -4.01 -16.79
C ALA A 54 14.75 -3.52 -15.36
N GLU A 55 13.78 -3.76 -14.48
CA GLU A 55 13.80 -3.45 -13.05
C GLU A 55 13.19 -4.60 -12.24
N ASP A 56 13.64 -4.77 -11.00
CA ASP A 56 13.07 -5.76 -10.07
C ASP A 56 11.75 -5.28 -9.47
N SER A 57 11.56 -3.95 -9.38
CA SER A 57 10.42 -3.30 -8.72
C SER A 57 10.30 -1.83 -9.15
N ALA A 58 9.29 -1.16 -8.64
CA ALA A 58 9.10 0.28 -8.74
C ALA A 58 8.45 0.84 -7.47
N MET A 59 8.60 2.14 -7.23
CA MET A 59 7.76 2.88 -6.29
C MET A 59 6.33 2.85 -6.80
N ASN A 60 5.41 2.28 -6.01
CA ASN A 60 4.08 1.89 -6.46
C ASN A 60 3.06 3.03 -6.38
N TYR A 61 3.37 4.16 -6.98
CA TYR A 61 2.45 5.31 -7.01
C TYR A 61 1.13 4.95 -7.68
N ARG A 62 1.20 4.41 -8.90
CA ARG A 62 0.02 4.14 -9.72
C ARG A 62 -0.84 2.99 -9.20
N GLY A 63 -0.22 1.96 -8.65
CA GLY A 63 -0.92 0.75 -8.21
C GLY A 63 -1.29 0.74 -6.72
N PHE A 64 -0.83 1.74 -5.94
CA PHE A 64 -1.11 1.81 -4.51
C PHE A 64 -1.37 3.24 -4.02
N THR A 65 -0.40 4.16 -4.17
CA THR A 65 -0.45 5.49 -3.55
C THR A 65 -1.67 6.29 -4.02
N PHE A 66 -1.85 6.45 -5.33
CA PHE A 66 -2.92 7.29 -5.87
C PHE A 66 -4.34 6.75 -5.66
N PRO A 67 -4.61 5.43 -5.80
CA PRO A 67 -5.92 4.89 -5.41
C PRO A 67 -6.23 5.13 -3.93
N ILE A 68 -5.24 4.99 -3.03
CA ILE A 68 -5.41 5.27 -1.60
C ILE A 68 -5.70 6.76 -1.36
N TRP A 69 -5.02 7.67 -2.07
CA TRP A 69 -5.30 9.10 -1.97
C TRP A 69 -6.74 9.43 -2.39
N GLY A 70 -7.17 8.93 -3.53
CA GLY A 70 -8.55 9.14 -4.02
C GLY A 70 -9.59 8.56 -3.06
N PHE A 71 -9.31 7.39 -2.48
CA PHE A 71 -10.26 6.73 -1.57
C PHE A 71 -10.24 7.33 -0.15
N LEU A 72 -9.09 7.58 0.46
CA LEU A 72 -9.03 8.03 1.86
C LEU A 72 -8.92 9.54 2.01
N ALA A 73 -8.16 10.21 1.14
CA ALA A 73 -7.90 11.66 1.23
C ALA A 73 -8.77 12.50 0.27
N ASN A 74 -9.52 11.87 -0.64
CA ASN A 74 -10.36 12.52 -1.64
C ASN A 74 -9.58 13.48 -2.55
N THR A 75 -8.35 13.15 -2.92
CA THR A 75 -7.48 13.97 -3.76
C THR A 75 -6.72 13.14 -4.79
N ASP A 76 -6.29 13.75 -5.87
CA ASP A 76 -5.42 13.14 -6.89
C ASP A 76 -3.96 13.60 -6.77
N ILE A 77 -3.11 13.21 -7.74
CA ILE A 77 -1.70 13.57 -7.79
C ILE A 77 -1.46 15.08 -8.00
N SER A 78 -2.40 15.78 -8.61
CA SER A 78 -2.34 17.23 -8.82
C SER A 78 -2.85 18.00 -7.61
N TYR A 79 -3.25 17.28 -6.55
CA TYR A 79 -3.91 17.80 -5.35
C TYR A 79 -5.30 18.37 -5.63
N ASP A 80 -5.91 18.01 -6.77
CA ASP A 80 -7.27 18.35 -7.09
C ASP A 80 -8.25 17.41 -6.36
N PRO A 81 -9.46 17.89 -6.02
CA PRO A 81 -10.47 17.07 -5.38
C PRO A 81 -10.85 15.86 -6.24
N GLN A 82 -10.57 14.65 -5.76
CA GLN A 82 -10.92 13.40 -6.41
C GLN A 82 -11.42 12.40 -5.37
N LYS A 83 -12.72 12.29 -5.21
CA LYS A 83 -13.34 11.28 -4.36
C LYS A 83 -13.73 10.06 -5.19
N ILE A 84 -13.13 8.92 -4.89
CA ILE A 84 -13.52 7.63 -5.47
C ILE A 84 -14.15 6.74 -4.39
N ASP A 85 -15.04 5.84 -4.80
CA ASP A 85 -15.60 4.81 -3.93
C ASP A 85 -14.69 3.58 -3.84
N ALA A 86 -15.10 2.60 -3.03
CA ALA A 86 -14.36 1.37 -2.82
C ALA A 86 -14.24 0.54 -4.11
N GLN A 87 -15.31 0.49 -4.91
CA GLN A 87 -15.32 -0.24 -6.18
C GLN A 87 -14.29 0.34 -7.16
N THR A 88 -14.31 1.65 -7.35
CA THR A 88 -13.37 2.36 -8.24
C THR A 88 -11.93 2.20 -7.75
N CYS A 89 -11.69 2.31 -6.44
CA CYS A 89 -10.38 2.13 -5.84
C CYS A 89 -9.84 0.72 -6.11
N MET A 90 -10.66 -0.31 -5.85
CA MET A 90 -10.25 -1.70 -6.06
C MET A 90 -10.10 -2.04 -7.54
N ALA A 91 -10.99 -1.56 -8.40
CA ALA A 91 -10.86 -1.74 -9.84
C ALA A 91 -9.55 -1.13 -10.38
N TRP A 92 -9.15 0.03 -9.87
CA TRP A 92 -7.88 0.65 -10.24
C TRP A 92 -6.69 -0.20 -9.78
N MET A 93 -6.65 -0.58 -8.49
CA MET A 93 -5.57 -1.39 -7.93
C MET A 93 -5.47 -2.76 -8.58
N ASP A 94 -6.60 -3.42 -8.85
CA ASP A 94 -6.66 -4.74 -9.50
C ASP A 94 -6.25 -4.67 -10.98
N ASN A 95 -6.68 -3.66 -11.71
CA ASN A 95 -6.24 -3.42 -13.10
C ASN A 95 -4.72 -3.26 -13.18
N TYR A 96 -4.13 -2.49 -12.26
CA TYR A 96 -2.69 -2.30 -12.25
C TYR A 96 -1.95 -3.62 -11.96
N ARG A 97 -2.33 -4.33 -10.90
CA ARG A 97 -1.65 -5.57 -10.50
C ARG A 97 -1.90 -6.74 -11.46
N ALA A 98 -3.01 -6.75 -12.21
CA ALA A 98 -3.28 -7.78 -13.22
C ALA A 98 -2.23 -7.80 -14.34
N GLY A 99 -1.54 -6.69 -14.61
CA GLY A 99 -0.42 -6.62 -15.53
C GLY A 99 0.93 -7.08 -14.95
N LEU A 100 0.97 -7.56 -13.72
CA LEU A 100 2.18 -7.98 -13.02
C LEU A 100 2.08 -9.45 -12.61
N SER A 101 3.18 -10.19 -12.73
CA SER A 101 3.29 -11.53 -12.14
C SER A 101 3.14 -11.45 -10.61
N HIS A 102 2.78 -12.56 -9.97
CA HIS A 102 2.68 -12.64 -8.52
C HIS A 102 3.98 -12.19 -7.82
N GLN A 103 5.13 -12.58 -8.35
CA GLN A 103 6.43 -12.17 -7.79
C GLN A 103 6.66 -10.66 -7.90
N GLN A 104 6.32 -10.06 -9.04
CA GLN A 104 6.41 -8.61 -9.22
C GLN A 104 5.47 -7.88 -8.27
N GLN A 105 4.22 -8.32 -8.12
CA GLN A 105 3.28 -7.75 -7.14
C GLN A 105 3.84 -7.74 -5.72
N LEU A 106 4.51 -8.82 -5.29
CA LEU A 106 5.11 -8.93 -3.96
C LEU A 106 6.36 -8.05 -3.76
N ARG A 107 6.97 -7.58 -4.83
CA ARG A 107 8.17 -6.74 -4.80
C ARG A 107 7.89 -5.25 -4.90
N MET A 108 6.69 -4.84 -5.33
CA MET A 108 6.32 -3.43 -5.48
C MET A 108 6.50 -2.67 -4.17
N PHE A 109 7.13 -1.49 -4.21
CA PHE A 109 7.29 -0.61 -3.05
C PHE A 109 6.03 0.22 -2.85
N ASN A 110 5.18 -0.20 -1.90
CA ASN A 110 3.98 0.55 -1.52
C ASN A 110 4.37 1.65 -0.53
N GLN A 111 4.01 2.87 -0.84
CA GLN A 111 4.19 4.04 0.02
C GLN A 111 2.90 4.88 0.07
N LEU A 112 2.71 5.61 1.15
CA LEU A 112 1.59 6.56 1.27
C LEU A 112 1.94 7.92 0.68
N ASP A 113 3.21 8.30 0.76
CA ASP A 113 3.80 9.54 0.26
C ASP A 113 5.32 9.38 0.06
N SER A 114 6.00 10.47 -0.26
CA SER A 114 7.45 10.50 -0.43
C SER A 114 8.01 11.92 -0.22
N HIS A 115 9.32 12.06 -0.45
CA HIS A 115 10.00 13.36 -0.44
C HIS A 115 9.60 14.30 -1.60
N ASP A 116 8.88 13.81 -2.59
CA ASP A 116 8.41 14.59 -3.76
C ASP A 116 6.89 14.83 -3.74
N THR A 117 6.23 14.45 -2.64
CA THR A 117 4.79 14.62 -2.48
C THR A 117 4.45 15.26 -1.14
N ALA A 118 3.25 15.79 -1.01
CA ALA A 118 2.74 16.17 0.30
C ALA A 118 2.63 14.93 1.22
N ARG A 119 2.84 15.11 2.52
CA ARG A 119 2.64 14.07 3.52
C ARG A 119 1.19 13.60 3.51
N PHE A 120 0.96 12.29 3.55
CA PHE A 120 -0.38 11.72 3.51
C PHE A 120 -1.27 12.24 4.65
N LYS A 121 -0.71 12.42 5.85
CA LYS A 121 -1.40 13.05 6.97
C LYS A 121 -1.94 14.44 6.61
N SER A 122 -1.16 15.24 5.88
CA SER A 122 -1.59 16.57 5.43
C SER A 122 -2.68 16.52 4.36
N LEU A 123 -2.62 15.53 3.46
CA LEU A 123 -3.66 15.32 2.44
C LEU A 123 -5.01 14.95 3.06
N LEU A 124 -5.01 14.22 4.16
CA LEU A 124 -6.24 13.87 4.89
C LEU A 124 -6.92 15.11 5.51
N GLY A 125 -6.17 16.13 5.91
CA GLY A 125 -6.73 17.35 6.49
C GLY A 125 -7.69 17.06 7.64
N LYS A 126 -8.96 17.44 7.50
CA LYS A 126 -10.01 17.17 8.49
C LYS A 126 -10.33 15.69 8.68
N ASP A 127 -10.02 14.87 7.71
CA ASP A 127 -10.28 13.42 7.68
C ASP A 127 -9.08 12.62 8.27
N VAL A 128 -8.22 13.27 9.05
CA VAL A 128 -7.00 12.65 9.65
C VAL A 128 -7.28 11.38 10.45
N ALA A 129 -8.50 11.19 10.95
CA ALA A 129 -8.94 9.95 11.59
C ALA A 129 -8.83 8.71 10.67
N ARG A 130 -8.70 8.90 9.35
CA ARG A 130 -8.48 7.83 8.37
C ARG A 130 -7.00 7.40 8.24
N LEU A 131 -6.06 8.09 8.86
CA LEU A 131 -4.64 7.75 8.79
C LEU A 131 -4.34 6.30 9.24
N PRO A 132 -4.91 5.80 10.35
CA PRO A 132 -4.74 4.40 10.75
C PRO A 132 -5.21 3.39 9.70
N LEU A 133 -6.24 3.72 8.91
CA LEU A 133 -6.74 2.85 7.84
C LEU A 133 -5.67 2.66 6.76
N ALA A 134 -5.01 3.74 6.36
CA ALA A 134 -3.93 3.71 5.38
C ALA A 134 -2.74 2.88 5.88
N VAL A 135 -2.39 3.00 7.16
CA VAL A 135 -1.31 2.22 7.77
C VAL A 135 -1.62 0.72 7.73
N VAL A 136 -2.82 0.31 8.15
CA VAL A 136 -3.25 -1.10 8.08
C VAL A 136 -3.22 -1.60 6.64
N TRP A 137 -3.69 -0.79 5.68
CA TRP A 137 -3.67 -1.15 4.27
C TRP A 137 -2.24 -1.32 3.75
N LEU A 138 -1.35 -0.37 4.04
CA LEU A 138 0.06 -0.40 3.64
C LEU A 138 0.76 -1.71 4.03
N PHE A 139 0.53 -2.18 5.26
CA PHE A 139 1.15 -3.41 5.75
C PHE A 139 0.46 -4.69 5.32
N SER A 140 -0.79 -4.64 4.89
CA SER A 140 -1.58 -5.82 4.54
C SER A 140 -1.71 -6.07 3.03
N TRP A 141 -1.57 -5.05 2.18
CA TRP A 141 -1.61 -5.19 0.72
C TRP A 141 -0.39 -5.94 0.16
N PRO A 142 -0.50 -6.62 -1.01
CA PRO A 142 0.67 -7.19 -1.70
C PRO A 142 1.72 -6.13 -2.02
N GLY A 143 2.97 -6.42 -1.74
CA GLY A 143 4.11 -5.51 -1.95
C GLY A 143 4.94 -5.35 -0.69
N VAL A 144 5.92 -4.47 -0.74
CA VAL A 144 6.82 -4.11 0.37
C VAL A 144 6.35 -2.79 0.94
N PRO A 145 5.93 -2.71 2.22
CA PRO A 145 5.60 -1.43 2.84
C PRO A 145 6.87 -0.58 2.94
N CYS A 146 6.82 0.60 2.37
CA CYS A 146 7.86 1.62 2.44
C CYS A 146 7.34 2.79 3.27
N ILE A 147 8.03 3.11 4.35
CA ILE A 147 7.67 4.20 5.26
C ILE A 147 8.56 5.38 4.91
N TYR A 148 7.97 6.50 4.52
CA TYR A 148 8.71 7.74 4.42
C TYR A 148 8.96 8.25 5.85
N TYR A 149 10.21 8.58 6.17
CA TYR A 149 10.62 8.91 7.53
C TYR A 149 9.69 9.96 8.18
N GLY A 150 9.30 9.71 9.41
CA GLY A 150 8.42 10.61 10.15
C GLY A 150 6.93 10.32 10.02
N ASP A 151 6.49 9.55 9.02
CA ASP A 151 5.08 9.14 8.91
C ASP A 151 4.66 8.34 10.14
N GLU A 152 5.56 7.48 10.62
CA GLU A 152 5.33 6.61 11.77
C GLU A 152 5.14 7.38 13.09
N VAL A 153 5.59 8.63 13.12
CA VAL A 153 5.42 9.53 14.29
C VAL A 153 4.51 10.71 13.98
N GLY A 154 3.84 10.68 12.82
CA GLY A 154 2.81 11.64 12.46
C GLY A 154 3.33 12.99 11.99
N VAL A 155 4.51 13.04 11.35
CA VAL A 155 5.00 14.27 10.71
C VAL A 155 4.04 14.66 9.59
N ASP A 156 3.70 15.94 9.55
CA ASP A 156 2.91 16.55 8.48
C ASP A 156 3.79 17.39 7.55
N GLY A 157 3.25 17.81 6.44
CA GLY A 157 3.90 18.72 5.50
C GLY A 157 3.19 18.75 4.17
N ASN A 158 3.04 19.93 3.61
CA ASN A 158 2.53 20.11 2.26
C ASN A 158 3.61 19.72 1.24
N ASN A 159 3.37 19.99 -0.02
CA ASN A 159 4.28 19.68 -1.13
C ASN A 159 5.72 20.13 -0.87
N ASP A 160 6.67 19.60 -1.63
CA ASP A 160 8.09 19.98 -1.56
C ASP A 160 8.29 21.51 -1.54
N PRO A 161 9.14 22.06 -0.67
CA PRO A 161 10.03 21.39 0.29
C PRO A 161 9.41 21.08 1.67
N PHE A 162 8.15 21.42 1.92
CA PHE A 162 7.53 21.34 3.25
C PHE A 162 7.28 19.90 3.73
N CYS A 163 7.26 18.92 2.83
CA CYS A 163 7.22 17.49 3.16
C CYS A 163 8.52 16.97 3.77
N ARG A 164 9.64 17.72 3.64
CA ARG A 164 11.01 17.31 4.07
C ARG A 164 11.39 17.91 5.43
N LYS A 165 10.43 18.08 6.33
CA LYS A 165 10.71 18.54 7.71
C LYS A 165 11.71 17.62 8.41
N PRO A 166 12.56 18.15 9.31
CA PRO A 166 13.41 17.33 10.17
C PRO A 166 12.59 16.33 11.00
N PHE A 167 13.18 15.16 11.27
CA PHE A 167 12.55 14.19 12.15
C PHE A 167 12.43 14.75 13.58
N PRO A 168 11.27 14.67 14.23
CA PRO A 168 11.09 15.17 15.60
C PRO A 168 11.68 14.15 16.59
N TRP A 169 12.93 14.38 17.01
CA TRP A 169 13.63 13.50 17.95
C TRP A 169 13.09 13.60 19.39
N ASP A 170 12.43 14.70 19.74
CA ASP A 170 11.74 14.82 21.01
C ASP A 170 10.45 13.96 21.01
N PRO A 171 10.35 12.95 21.91
CA PRO A 171 9.17 12.10 21.98
C PRO A 171 7.87 12.86 22.28
N ALA A 172 7.95 14.04 22.91
CA ALA A 172 6.77 14.86 23.19
C ALA A 172 6.12 15.42 21.92
N LEU A 173 6.85 15.46 20.80
CA LEU A 173 6.37 15.91 19.49
C LEU A 173 5.89 14.76 18.59
N GLN A 174 5.97 13.51 19.08
CA GLN A 174 5.63 12.32 18.30
C GLN A 174 4.23 11.81 18.63
N ASP A 175 3.52 11.36 17.63
CA ASP A 175 2.29 10.58 17.80
C ASP A 175 2.64 9.13 18.19
N THR A 176 2.67 8.90 19.51
CA THR A 176 3.05 7.60 20.07
C THR A 176 2.00 6.51 19.81
N GLN A 177 0.72 6.86 19.60
CA GLN A 177 -0.33 5.90 19.26
C GLN A 177 -0.17 5.43 17.83
N LEU A 178 0.12 6.34 16.91
CA LEU A 178 0.41 6.02 15.52
C LEU A 178 1.69 5.17 15.42
N LEU A 179 2.75 5.54 16.12
CA LEU A 179 4.00 4.74 16.17
C LEU A 179 3.72 3.32 16.65
N ALA A 180 2.92 3.17 17.71
CA ALA A 180 2.54 1.85 18.22
C ALA A 180 1.75 1.04 17.17
N LEU A 181 0.88 1.68 16.37
CA LEU A 181 0.19 1.01 15.26
C LEU A 181 1.17 0.51 14.20
N TYR A 182 2.09 1.36 13.74
CA TYR A 182 3.14 0.95 12.78
C TYR A 182 3.92 -0.27 13.30
N GLN A 183 4.30 -0.25 14.58
CA GLN A 183 5.04 -1.35 15.21
C GLN A 183 4.21 -2.64 15.28
N ARG A 184 2.92 -2.55 15.65
CA ARG A 184 2.01 -3.70 15.68
C ARG A 184 1.83 -4.29 14.29
N MET A 185 1.59 -3.45 13.28
CA MET A 185 1.41 -3.91 11.91
C MET A 185 2.67 -4.52 11.31
N ALA A 186 3.85 -3.98 11.62
CA ALA A 186 5.13 -4.57 11.23
C ALA A 186 5.34 -5.96 11.86
N LYS A 187 5.03 -6.11 13.15
CA LYS A 187 5.07 -7.41 13.86
C LYS A 187 4.08 -8.39 13.26
N LEU A 188 2.85 -7.95 13.00
CA LEU A 188 1.80 -8.76 12.39
C LEU A 188 2.23 -9.28 11.01
N ARG A 189 2.74 -8.40 10.14
CA ARG A 189 3.24 -8.78 8.83
C ARG A 189 4.40 -9.78 8.94
N LYS A 190 5.32 -9.60 9.89
CA LYS A 190 6.42 -10.53 10.12
C LYS A 190 5.93 -11.90 10.60
N ALA A 191 4.91 -11.95 11.44
CA ALA A 191 4.34 -13.19 11.97
C ALA A 191 3.51 -13.97 10.95
N HIS A 192 2.86 -13.28 9.99
CA HIS A 192 1.95 -13.90 9.04
C HIS A 192 2.55 -13.98 7.62
N GLN A 193 2.91 -15.20 7.18
CA GLN A 193 3.44 -15.44 5.85
C GLN A 193 2.45 -15.04 4.74
N ALA A 194 1.15 -15.17 4.99
CA ALA A 194 0.11 -14.74 4.06
C ALA A 194 0.23 -13.27 3.69
N LEU A 195 0.62 -12.39 4.60
CA LEU A 195 0.84 -10.97 4.32
C LEU A 195 2.10 -10.71 3.49
N ARG A 196 3.11 -11.59 3.57
CA ARG A 196 4.39 -11.43 2.86
C ARG A 196 4.42 -12.10 1.50
N TYR A 197 3.85 -13.30 1.41
CA TYR A 197 3.99 -14.19 0.24
C TYR A 197 2.65 -14.59 -0.38
N GLY A 198 1.53 -14.26 0.30
CA GLY A 198 0.21 -14.72 -0.09
C GLY A 198 -0.37 -13.98 -1.30
N GLY A 199 -1.23 -14.68 -2.03
CA GLY A 199 -2.15 -14.06 -2.97
C GLY A 199 -3.10 -13.10 -2.27
N CYS A 200 -3.80 -12.28 -3.05
CA CYS A 200 -4.77 -11.33 -2.56
C CYS A 200 -6.05 -11.41 -3.41
N GLN A 201 -7.18 -11.61 -2.76
CA GLN A 201 -8.50 -11.59 -3.37
C GLN A 201 -9.36 -10.54 -2.68
N VAL A 202 -9.88 -9.59 -3.43
CA VAL A 202 -10.94 -8.68 -2.97
C VAL A 202 -12.23 -9.48 -2.94
N ILE A 203 -12.92 -9.46 -1.81
CA ILE A 203 -14.16 -10.22 -1.59
C ILE A 203 -15.37 -9.32 -1.38
N TYR A 204 -15.15 -8.04 -1.08
CA TYR A 204 -16.19 -7.02 -1.02
C TYR A 204 -15.57 -5.64 -1.28
N ALA A 205 -16.22 -4.83 -2.09
CA ALA A 205 -15.84 -3.44 -2.33
C ALA A 205 -17.09 -2.64 -2.73
N GLU A 206 -17.69 -1.93 -1.79
CA GLU A 206 -18.84 -1.06 -2.04
C GLU A 206 -18.72 0.22 -1.21
N ASP A 207 -19.08 1.33 -1.80
CA ASP A 207 -19.12 2.67 -1.20
C ASP A 207 -17.88 3.05 -0.39
N ASN A 208 -17.91 2.78 0.92
CA ASN A 208 -16.88 3.14 1.88
C ASN A 208 -16.13 1.94 2.46
N VAL A 209 -16.46 0.73 2.02
CA VAL A 209 -15.91 -0.51 2.61
C VAL A 209 -15.16 -1.32 1.58
N VAL A 210 -13.94 -1.71 1.94
CA VAL A 210 -13.13 -2.68 1.19
C VAL A 210 -12.83 -3.86 2.08
N VAL A 211 -13.05 -5.08 1.58
CA VAL A 211 -12.64 -6.31 2.27
C VAL A 211 -11.83 -7.18 1.32
N PHE A 212 -10.67 -7.60 1.75
CA PHE A 212 -9.84 -8.54 0.99
C PHE A 212 -9.23 -9.61 1.89
N VAL A 213 -8.90 -10.74 1.28
CA VAL A 213 -8.23 -11.86 1.97
C VAL A 213 -6.85 -12.11 1.36
N ARG A 214 -5.86 -12.29 2.22
CA ARG A 214 -4.51 -12.75 1.86
C ARG A 214 -4.40 -14.24 2.17
N VAL A 215 -3.92 -14.99 1.20
CA VAL A 215 -3.91 -16.46 1.25
C VAL A 215 -2.51 -17.00 0.98
N TYR A 216 -1.97 -17.77 1.91
CA TYR A 216 -0.72 -18.50 1.73
C TYR A 216 -0.80 -19.88 2.40
N LYS A 217 -0.73 -20.93 1.60
CA LYS A 217 -0.94 -22.32 2.08
C LYS A 217 -2.26 -22.41 2.86
N GLN A 218 -2.22 -22.81 4.11
CA GLN A 218 -3.40 -22.90 4.99
C GLN A 218 -3.68 -21.60 5.77
N GLN A 219 -2.78 -20.63 5.71
CA GLN A 219 -2.95 -19.37 6.43
C GLN A 219 -3.82 -18.38 5.64
N ARG A 220 -4.75 -17.77 6.33
CA ARG A 220 -5.62 -16.70 5.83
C ARG A 220 -5.47 -15.46 6.70
N VAL A 221 -5.47 -14.31 6.08
CA VAL A 221 -5.58 -13.02 6.77
C VAL A 221 -6.65 -12.21 6.06
N LEU A 222 -7.74 -11.95 6.78
CA LEU A 222 -8.86 -11.13 6.32
C LEU A 222 -8.63 -9.70 6.78
N VAL A 223 -8.83 -8.74 5.90
CA VAL A 223 -8.66 -7.31 6.15
C VAL A 223 -9.92 -6.58 5.71
N ALA A 224 -10.48 -5.77 6.59
CA ALA A 224 -11.62 -4.92 6.29
C ALA A 224 -11.30 -3.46 6.62
N ILE A 225 -11.49 -2.58 5.65
CA ILE A 225 -11.29 -1.13 5.76
C ILE A 225 -12.64 -0.46 5.59
N ASN A 226 -13.10 0.26 6.59
CA ASN A 226 -14.30 1.09 6.56
C ASN A 226 -13.93 2.56 6.78
N ARG A 227 -14.07 3.40 5.77
CA ARG A 227 -13.84 4.86 5.89
C ARG A 227 -15.10 5.66 6.23
N GLY A 228 -16.25 4.99 6.33
CA GLY A 228 -17.57 5.59 6.56
C GLY A 228 -18.09 5.36 7.97
N GLU A 229 -19.41 5.42 8.10
CA GLU A 229 -20.13 5.13 9.34
C GLU A 229 -20.04 3.65 9.71
N ALA A 230 -20.41 3.31 10.93
CA ALA A 230 -20.49 1.92 11.37
C ALA A 230 -21.51 1.14 10.51
N CYS A 231 -21.15 -0.07 10.12
CA CYS A 231 -21.99 -0.87 9.23
C CYS A 231 -21.80 -2.37 9.47
N GLU A 232 -22.73 -3.14 8.94
CA GLU A 232 -22.63 -4.58 8.79
C GLU A 232 -22.49 -4.93 7.30
N VAL A 233 -21.61 -5.88 7.01
CA VAL A 233 -21.37 -6.38 5.66
C VAL A 233 -21.53 -7.89 5.66
N VAL A 234 -22.43 -8.38 4.84
CA VAL A 234 -22.59 -9.81 4.60
C VAL A 234 -21.57 -10.22 3.54
N ILE A 235 -20.70 -11.14 3.92
CA ILE A 235 -19.71 -11.72 2.99
C ILE A 235 -20.28 -13.03 2.46
N GLU A 236 -20.36 -13.13 1.14
CA GLU A 236 -20.76 -14.36 0.49
C GLU A 236 -19.84 -15.53 0.88
N ASP A 237 -20.41 -16.72 0.98
CA ASP A 237 -19.65 -17.93 1.28
C ASP A 237 -18.55 -18.15 0.23
N SER A 238 -17.34 -18.33 0.72
CA SER A 238 -16.15 -18.49 -0.13
C SER A 238 -15.20 -19.52 0.48
N PRO A 239 -14.72 -20.47 -0.32
CA PRO A 239 -13.69 -21.41 0.12
C PRO A 239 -12.44 -20.74 0.68
N LEU A 240 -12.18 -19.48 0.31
CA LEU A 240 -11.06 -18.71 0.83
C LEU A 240 -11.24 -18.31 2.30
N LEU A 241 -12.48 -18.29 2.79
CA LEU A 241 -12.84 -17.94 4.15
C LEU A 241 -13.12 -19.16 5.05
N ASN A 242 -13.10 -20.37 4.46
CA ASN A 242 -13.31 -21.60 5.20
C ASN A 242 -12.05 -21.95 6.03
N VAL A 243 -12.06 -21.53 7.28
CA VAL A 243 -11.02 -21.78 8.30
C VAL A 243 -11.69 -22.23 9.61
N ALA A 244 -10.93 -22.92 10.44
CA ALA A 244 -11.45 -23.43 11.72
C ALA A 244 -11.91 -22.32 12.68
N GLY A 245 -11.44 -21.10 12.48
CA GLY A 245 -11.86 -19.93 13.26
C GLY A 245 -11.04 -18.70 12.88
N TRP A 246 -11.63 -17.53 13.13
CA TRP A 246 -10.98 -16.23 12.92
C TRP A 246 -10.61 -15.60 14.25
N THR A 247 -9.39 -15.07 14.35
CA THR A 247 -8.89 -14.35 15.52
C THR A 247 -8.57 -12.92 15.12
N LEU A 248 -9.21 -11.95 15.80
CA LEU A 248 -8.92 -10.53 15.58
C LEU A 248 -7.48 -10.22 16.02
N GLN A 249 -6.72 -9.60 15.15
CA GLN A 249 -5.31 -9.22 15.34
C GLN A 249 -5.14 -7.72 15.52
N GLU A 250 -5.94 -6.92 14.83
CA GLU A 250 -5.94 -5.45 14.91
C GLU A 250 -7.36 -4.93 14.67
N GLY A 251 -7.71 -3.80 15.32
CA GLY A 251 -9.01 -3.15 15.20
C GLY A 251 -10.01 -3.55 16.29
N ALA A 252 -11.29 -3.27 16.07
CA ALA A 252 -12.39 -3.51 17.02
C ALA A 252 -13.64 -4.09 16.35
N GLY A 253 -13.55 -4.56 15.10
CA GLY A 253 -14.64 -5.19 14.38
C GLY A 253 -14.87 -6.64 14.82
N ALA A 254 -16.01 -7.22 14.41
CA ALA A 254 -16.31 -8.63 14.58
C ALA A 254 -16.54 -9.30 13.21
N PHE A 255 -16.21 -10.58 13.13
CA PHE A 255 -16.55 -11.44 11.99
C PHE A 255 -17.13 -12.75 12.51
N GLN A 256 -18.42 -12.94 12.30
CA GLN A 256 -19.15 -14.10 12.77
C GLN A 256 -20.24 -14.49 11.77
N ASP A 257 -20.36 -15.77 11.49
CA ASP A 257 -21.41 -16.35 10.64
C ASP A 257 -21.55 -15.67 9.26
N GLY A 258 -20.40 -15.27 8.67
CA GLY A 258 -20.35 -14.58 7.37
C GLY A 258 -20.68 -13.09 7.44
N VAL A 259 -20.91 -12.53 8.63
CA VAL A 259 -21.20 -11.10 8.83
C VAL A 259 -20.01 -10.40 9.47
N LEU A 260 -19.57 -9.31 8.83
CA LEU A 260 -18.60 -8.37 9.37
C LEU A 260 -19.36 -7.21 10.04
N THR A 261 -19.14 -6.98 11.32
CA THR A 261 -19.58 -5.76 12.02
C THR A 261 -18.38 -4.81 12.11
N LEU A 262 -18.45 -3.69 11.41
CA LEU A 262 -17.35 -2.73 11.27
C LEU A 262 -17.69 -1.42 11.98
N PRO A 263 -16.89 -0.98 12.95
CA PRO A 263 -17.01 0.37 13.51
C PRO A 263 -16.84 1.45 12.43
N ALA A 264 -17.32 2.65 12.70
CA ALA A 264 -17.06 3.82 11.87
C ALA A 264 -15.55 4.10 11.80
N ILE A 265 -15.05 4.49 10.63
CA ILE A 265 -13.66 4.83 10.35
C ILE A 265 -12.71 3.81 11.01
N SER A 266 -12.78 2.57 10.56
CA SER A 266 -12.04 1.46 11.17
C SER A 266 -11.29 0.62 10.13
N ALA A 267 -10.18 0.07 10.59
CA ALA A 267 -9.46 -0.98 9.88
C ALA A 267 -9.31 -2.19 10.79
N ASN A 268 -9.64 -3.36 10.28
CA ASN A 268 -9.71 -4.57 11.06
C ASN A 268 -8.98 -5.71 10.36
N VAL A 269 -8.23 -6.51 11.11
CA VAL A 269 -7.45 -7.62 10.59
C VAL A 269 -7.71 -8.86 11.42
N TRP A 270 -8.11 -9.94 10.76
CA TRP A 270 -8.26 -11.26 11.38
C TRP A 270 -7.30 -12.26 10.74
N SER A 271 -6.85 -13.22 11.51
CA SER A 271 -6.12 -14.38 10.99
C SER A 271 -6.88 -15.67 11.24
N GLY A 272 -6.79 -16.60 10.28
CA GLY A 272 -7.38 -17.93 10.34
C GLY A 272 -6.46 -19.00 9.75
N ARG A 273 -6.65 -20.25 10.16
CA ARG A 273 -5.92 -21.43 9.70
C ARG A 273 -6.85 -22.60 9.47
#